data_22b3440265e8695d3108e02207f1820c
#
_entry.id   22b3440265e8695d3108e02207f1820c
#
_cell.length_a   1.000
_cell.length_b   1.000
_cell.length_c   1.000
_cell.angle_alpha   90.00
_cell.angle_beta   90.00
_cell.angle_gamma   90.00
#
_symmetry.space_group_name_H-M   'P 1'
#
loop_
_entity.id
_entity.type
_entity.pdbx_description
1 polymer ?
#
loop_
_entity_poly.entity_id
_entity_poly.type
_entity_poly.pdbx_seq_one_letter_code
_entity_poly.pdbx_strand_id
1 'polypeptide(L)'
;MKETQEMESLKQNAQSVSTVSDPYQATGAVAASPTPVQPERRRTPRTWEIPPAPVPPPHLNDYKKIVGEAEIDELQFLARDLKGKTVKMVNSTAVGGGVAEMLNRLVPLLSELEVGTHWDVITGGNDFFEVTKAFHNALHGSEYELTRQAQEIFLMYNEQNRERMQFTEDVIVVHDPQPAALVRAREKTSARWVWRCHIDLSNPHPQVWGFLRPFIEQYDGAIFSSQSFARQLPIPQYLFYPCIDPLSEKNKELDDAFIQKVCDESGIDRSRPVVTQVSRFDRLKDPVGVVQAFKLARKYVDCQLVLAGGGASDDPEGAIVLKEVKEVAGNDPDIIILDLPPWCALEINALQRASTIIVQKSIKEGFGLTVTEALWKGKPTIGGAVGGIPNQIIHKLTGMLVHSVEGCAYQIRYLLTHPEFAGQLGKSGREHVRENFLMTTNVRRWMLLLRILQANRGN
;
A
#
# COMPACT_ATOMS: atom_id res chain seq x y z
N MET A 1 -27.11 -42.54 22.01
CA MET A 1 -26.74 -43.95 21.92
C MET A 1 -26.75 -44.48 20.49
N LYS A 2 -26.31 -43.67 19.51
CA LYS A 2 -26.08 -44.12 18.12
C LYS A 2 -24.76 -43.67 17.52
N GLU A 3 -24.03 -42.82 18.22
CA GLU A 3 -22.69 -42.32 17.77
C GLU A 3 -21.51 -43.06 18.38
N THR A 4 -21.72 -44.01 19.29
CA THR A 4 -20.66 -44.78 19.94
C THR A 4 -20.41 -46.15 19.28
N GLN A 5 -21.20 -46.54 18.29
CA GLN A 5 -21.05 -47.83 17.58
C GLN A 5 -20.31 -47.75 16.24
N GLU A 6 -20.12 -46.59 15.66
CA GLU A 6 -19.35 -46.44 14.41
C GLU A 6 -17.83 -46.26 14.60
N MET A 7 -17.36 -45.96 15.79
CA MET A 7 -15.92 -45.83 16.08
C MET A 7 -15.22 -47.14 16.47
N GLU A 8 -15.94 -48.20 16.79
CA GLU A 8 -15.36 -49.52 17.09
C GLU A 8 -15.22 -50.46 15.88
N SER A 9 -15.87 -50.20 14.78
CA SER A 9 -15.76 -51.00 13.55
C SER A 9 -14.56 -50.70 12.69
N LEU A 10 -13.86 -49.64 12.94
CA LEU A 10 -12.64 -49.20 12.19
C LEU A 10 -11.30 -49.63 12.84
N LYS A 11 -11.33 -50.30 13.98
CA LYS A 11 -10.10 -50.77 14.69
C LYS A 11 -9.87 -52.29 14.59
N GLN A 12 -10.70 -53.05 13.89
CA GLN A 12 -10.56 -54.52 13.81
C GLN A 12 -10.09 -55.08 12.47
N ASN A 13 -9.67 -54.26 11.49
CA ASN A 13 -9.20 -54.75 10.19
C ASN A 13 -7.72 -54.53 9.90
N ALA A 14 -6.88 -54.47 10.93
CA ALA A 14 -5.44 -54.39 10.77
C ALA A 14 -4.68 -55.41 11.64
N GLN A 15 -4.98 -56.69 11.44
CA GLN A 15 -4.09 -57.81 11.86
C GLN A 15 -4.54 -59.12 11.23
N SER A 16 -3.71 -59.65 10.45
CA SER A 16 -3.53 -61.04 9.95
C SER A 16 -3.37 -61.07 8.44
N VAL A 17 -2.20 -61.37 7.98
CA VAL A 17 -1.86 -62.65 7.38
C VAL A 17 -0.32 -62.72 7.19
N SER A 18 0.25 -63.73 7.77
CA SER A 18 1.62 -64.17 7.65
C SER A 18 1.81 -65.21 6.54
N THR A 19 3.00 -65.16 5.93
CA THR A 19 3.79 -66.29 5.36
C THR A 19 3.12 -67.26 4.36
N VAL A 20 3.74 -67.39 3.17
CA VAL A 20 4.21 -68.69 2.61
C VAL A 20 5.27 -68.41 1.51
N SER A 21 6.31 -69.19 1.59
CA SER A 21 7.54 -69.47 0.87
C SER A 21 7.57 -69.47 -0.67
N ASP A 22 8.75 -69.10 -1.14
CA ASP A 22 9.48 -69.34 -2.39
C ASP A 22 9.38 -70.79 -2.96
N PRO A 23 9.55 -71.08 -4.28
CA PRO A 23 10.89 -71.09 -4.85
C PRO A 23 11.05 -70.83 -6.40
N TYR A 24 12.29 -70.40 -6.73
CA TYR A 24 13.07 -70.62 -7.97
C TYR A 24 12.53 -70.23 -9.37
N GLN A 25 13.19 -69.25 -9.99
CA GLN A 25 14.17 -69.49 -11.08
C GLN A 25 14.87 -68.20 -11.50
N ALA A 26 16.20 -68.33 -11.60
CA ALA A 26 17.10 -67.31 -12.09
C ALA A 26 17.04 -67.18 -13.62
N THR A 27 16.91 -65.94 -14.15
CA THR A 27 17.46 -65.59 -15.45
C THR A 27 18.14 -64.25 -15.34
N GLY A 28 19.45 -64.25 -15.72
CA GLY A 28 20.35 -63.11 -15.57
C GLY A 28 19.89 -61.89 -16.41
N ALA A 29 19.68 -60.79 -15.73
CA ALA A 29 19.59 -59.48 -16.34
C ALA A 29 20.87 -58.71 -15.91
N VAL A 30 21.68 -58.33 -16.92
CA VAL A 30 22.82 -57.49 -16.78
C VAL A 30 22.41 -56.19 -16.12
N ALA A 31 22.97 -55.89 -14.94
CA ALA A 31 22.77 -54.63 -14.25
C ALA A 31 23.28 -53.45 -15.11
N ALA A 32 22.38 -52.67 -15.63
CA ALA A 32 22.72 -51.36 -16.22
C ALA A 32 23.32 -50.50 -15.11
N SER A 33 24.53 -50.02 -15.32
CA SER A 33 25.21 -49.05 -14.46
C SER A 33 24.33 -47.82 -14.26
N PRO A 34 24.15 -47.27 -13.06
CA PRO A 34 23.38 -46.05 -12.87
C PRO A 34 24.03 -44.90 -13.65
N THR A 35 23.27 -44.29 -14.53
CA THR A 35 23.66 -43.03 -15.22
C THR A 35 24.05 -42.03 -14.14
N PRO A 36 25.22 -41.36 -14.23
CA PRO A 36 25.60 -40.38 -13.25
C PRO A 36 24.55 -39.24 -13.28
N VAL A 37 23.85 -39.06 -12.18
CA VAL A 37 23.01 -37.91 -11.92
C VAL A 37 23.91 -36.68 -12.00
N GLN A 38 23.78 -35.92 -13.06
CA GLN A 38 24.47 -34.64 -13.14
C GLN A 38 24.03 -33.82 -11.92
N PRO A 39 24.96 -33.17 -11.17
CA PRO A 39 24.56 -32.30 -10.08
C PRO A 39 23.67 -31.20 -10.66
N GLU A 40 22.43 -31.09 -10.16
CA GLU A 40 21.55 -29.98 -10.48
C GLU A 40 22.37 -28.69 -10.32
N ARG A 41 22.59 -27.98 -11.40
CA ARG A 41 23.21 -26.65 -11.34
C ARG A 41 22.32 -25.84 -10.41
N ARG A 42 22.81 -25.51 -9.22
CA ARG A 42 22.12 -24.65 -8.26
C ARG A 42 21.75 -23.36 -9.01
N ARG A 43 20.49 -23.18 -9.28
CA ARG A 43 19.93 -21.97 -9.92
C ARG A 43 20.33 -20.79 -9.04
N THR A 44 20.89 -19.76 -9.62
CA THR A 44 21.08 -18.49 -8.92
C THR A 44 19.71 -17.98 -8.46
N PRO A 45 19.51 -17.68 -7.17
CA PRO A 45 18.24 -17.17 -6.69
C PRO A 45 17.90 -15.86 -7.40
N ARG A 46 16.61 -15.66 -7.68
CA ARG A 46 16.11 -14.39 -8.21
C ARG A 46 16.29 -13.26 -7.18
N THR A 47 16.33 -12.01 -7.63
CA THR A 47 16.51 -10.86 -6.75
C THR A 47 15.52 -10.85 -5.60
N TRP A 48 14.26 -11.17 -5.86
CA TRP A 48 13.18 -11.16 -4.86
C TRP A 48 13.10 -12.41 -3.97
N GLU A 49 13.94 -13.40 -4.16
CA GLU A 49 14.00 -14.60 -3.29
C GLU A 49 14.82 -14.35 -2.00
N ILE A 50 15.53 -13.21 -1.94
CA ILE A 50 16.37 -12.83 -0.80
C ILE A 50 15.87 -11.51 -0.22
N PRO A 51 15.40 -11.46 1.05
CA PRO A 51 15.05 -10.20 1.69
C PRO A 51 16.24 -9.23 1.74
N PRO A 52 16.05 -7.94 1.41
CA PRO A 52 17.12 -6.96 1.47
C PRO A 52 17.52 -6.65 2.93
N ALA A 53 18.76 -6.21 3.13
CA ALA A 53 19.19 -5.67 4.41
C ALA A 53 18.43 -4.37 4.75
N PRO A 54 18.13 -4.11 6.02
CA PRO A 54 17.53 -2.86 6.44
C PRO A 54 18.40 -1.66 6.05
N VAL A 55 17.77 -0.62 5.48
CA VAL A 55 18.43 0.64 5.11
C VAL A 55 18.00 1.73 6.10
N PRO A 56 18.96 2.49 6.67
CA PRO A 56 18.60 3.59 7.57
C PRO A 56 17.78 4.66 6.82
N PRO A 57 16.90 5.40 7.52
CA PRO A 57 16.16 6.49 6.91
C PRO A 57 17.12 7.58 6.40
N PRO A 58 16.83 8.23 5.27
CA PRO A 58 17.63 9.33 4.77
C PRO A 58 17.51 10.56 5.68
N HIS A 59 18.56 11.38 5.68
CA HIS A 59 18.60 12.68 6.34
C HIS A 59 17.99 13.79 5.48
N LEU A 60 17.57 14.88 6.08
CA LEU A 60 16.96 16.02 5.37
C LEU A 60 17.85 16.54 4.23
N ASN A 61 19.15 16.61 4.45
CA ASN A 61 20.10 17.06 3.43
C ASN A 61 20.21 16.13 2.20
N ASP A 62 19.86 14.86 2.33
CA ASP A 62 19.90 13.92 1.20
C ASP A 62 18.87 14.30 0.12
N TYR A 63 17.79 14.99 0.50
CA TYR A 63 16.75 15.47 -0.41
C TYR A 63 17.17 16.69 -1.23
N LYS A 64 18.24 17.42 -0.82
CA LYS A 64 18.69 18.66 -1.46
C LYS A 64 18.93 18.52 -2.97
N LYS A 65 19.45 17.38 -3.42
CA LYS A 65 19.68 17.10 -4.85
C LYS A 65 18.39 16.95 -5.66
N ILE A 66 17.27 16.69 -5.01
CA ILE A 66 15.97 16.43 -5.62
C ILE A 66 15.10 17.69 -5.63
N VAL A 67 15.00 18.35 -4.47
CA VAL A 67 14.08 19.47 -4.27
C VAL A 67 14.77 20.84 -4.33
N GLY A 68 16.09 20.89 -4.28
CA GLY A 68 16.88 22.12 -4.26
C GLY A 68 17.16 22.61 -2.83
N GLU A 69 18.11 23.56 -2.73
CA GLU A 69 18.54 24.13 -1.45
C GLU A 69 17.45 24.98 -0.81
N ALA A 70 16.77 25.80 -1.62
CA ALA A 70 15.72 26.70 -1.15
C ALA A 70 14.58 25.99 -0.40
N GLU A 71 14.21 24.77 -0.81
CA GLU A 71 13.17 24.00 -0.11
C GLU A 71 13.67 23.50 1.25
N ILE A 72 14.94 23.09 1.34
CA ILE A 72 15.54 22.66 2.61
C ILE A 72 15.65 23.86 3.58
N ASP A 73 16.11 25.02 3.08
CA ASP A 73 16.21 26.26 3.86
C ASP A 73 14.82 26.71 4.37
N GLU A 74 13.78 26.60 3.54
CA GLU A 74 12.40 26.89 3.94
C GLU A 74 11.94 25.96 5.09
N LEU A 75 12.20 24.65 4.99
CA LEU A 75 11.84 23.70 6.04
C LEU A 75 12.55 24.04 7.36
N GLN A 76 13.85 24.37 7.31
CA GLN A 76 14.62 24.78 8.46
C GLN A 76 14.10 26.12 9.03
N PHE A 77 13.73 27.07 8.17
CA PHE A 77 13.12 28.34 8.61
C PHE A 77 11.79 28.11 9.33
N LEU A 78 10.91 27.28 8.77
CA LEU A 78 9.61 26.94 9.39
C LEU A 78 9.79 26.24 10.74
N ALA A 79 10.84 25.43 10.88
CA ALA A 79 11.12 24.70 12.11
C ALA A 79 11.60 25.58 13.27
N ARG A 80 12.17 26.78 13.02
CA ARG A 80 12.74 27.64 14.07
C ARG A 80 11.76 27.94 15.20
N ASP A 81 10.50 28.24 14.86
CA ASP A 81 9.46 28.56 15.85
C ASP A 81 8.87 27.31 16.53
N LEU A 82 9.24 26.14 16.03
CA LEU A 82 8.78 24.83 16.54
C LEU A 82 9.86 24.12 17.36
N LYS A 83 11.04 24.71 17.49
CA LYS A 83 12.16 24.12 18.23
C LYS A 83 11.76 23.80 19.66
N GLY A 84 12.02 22.57 20.08
CA GLY A 84 11.67 22.06 21.42
C GLY A 84 10.19 21.74 21.61
N LYS A 85 9.35 21.91 20.58
CA LYS A 85 7.97 21.41 20.60
C LYS A 85 7.95 19.91 20.40
N THR A 86 6.93 19.27 20.97
CA THR A 86 6.80 17.83 20.96
C THR A 86 5.51 17.38 20.29
N VAL A 87 5.59 16.30 19.52
CA VAL A 87 4.47 15.72 18.79
C VAL A 87 4.43 14.21 19.05
N LYS A 88 3.28 13.70 19.41
CA LYS A 88 3.02 12.25 19.45
C LYS A 88 2.15 11.84 18.28
N MET A 89 2.63 10.87 17.50
CA MET A 89 1.87 10.17 16.48
C MET A 89 1.37 8.85 17.04
N VAL A 90 0.08 8.55 16.89
CA VAL A 90 -0.52 7.30 17.36
C VAL A 90 -1.27 6.61 16.23
N ASN A 91 -0.93 5.36 15.93
CA ASN A 91 -1.65 4.53 14.96
C ASN A 91 -1.83 3.08 15.45
N SER A 92 -2.37 2.21 14.58
CA SER A 92 -2.72 0.83 14.93
C SER A 92 -1.64 -0.20 14.60
N THR A 93 -0.59 0.13 13.84
CA THR A 93 0.46 -0.84 13.44
C THR A 93 1.80 -0.15 13.21
N ALA A 94 2.90 -0.82 13.61
CA ALA A 94 4.26 -0.37 13.34
C ALA A 94 4.78 -0.82 11.97
N VAL A 95 4.17 -1.84 11.38
CA VAL A 95 4.63 -2.46 10.14
C VAL A 95 3.46 -2.72 9.21
N GLY A 96 3.74 -2.65 7.90
CA GLY A 96 2.71 -2.85 6.87
C GLY A 96 1.80 -1.63 6.68
N GLY A 97 1.40 -1.41 5.45
CA GLY A 97 0.50 -0.32 5.07
C GLY A 97 1.16 1.06 4.94
N GLY A 98 0.49 1.93 4.19
CA GLY A 98 1.02 3.26 3.82
C GLY A 98 1.23 4.21 4.99
N VAL A 99 0.46 4.08 6.09
CA VAL A 99 0.60 4.95 7.27
C VAL A 99 1.90 4.68 7.99
N ALA A 100 2.22 3.41 8.29
CA ALA A 100 3.47 3.03 8.93
C ALA A 100 4.68 3.39 8.05
N GLU A 101 4.59 3.16 6.73
CA GLU A 101 5.64 3.53 5.78
C GLU A 101 5.89 5.05 5.79
N MET A 102 4.84 5.85 5.81
CA MET A 102 4.93 7.31 5.91
C MET A 102 5.55 7.76 7.24
N LEU A 103 5.10 7.21 8.37
CA LEU A 103 5.59 7.58 9.70
C LEU A 103 7.06 7.21 9.89
N ASN A 104 7.51 6.08 9.36
CA ASN A 104 8.92 5.69 9.36
C ASN A 104 9.86 6.72 8.69
N ARG A 105 9.32 7.59 7.83
CA ARG A 105 10.06 8.67 7.17
C ARG A 105 9.80 10.03 7.80
N LEU A 106 8.56 10.32 8.12
CA LEU A 106 8.15 11.61 8.68
C LEU A 106 8.75 11.86 10.06
N VAL A 107 8.68 10.86 10.95
CA VAL A 107 9.12 11.01 12.35
C VAL A 107 10.61 11.36 12.46
N PRO A 108 11.55 10.66 11.79
CA PRO A 108 12.95 11.05 11.79
C PRO A 108 13.21 12.47 11.25
N LEU A 109 12.54 12.86 10.15
CA LEU A 109 12.72 14.18 9.55
C LEU A 109 12.21 15.31 10.45
N LEU A 110 11.08 15.12 11.14
CA LEU A 110 10.60 16.08 12.14
C LEU A 110 11.57 16.19 13.31
N SER A 111 12.12 15.09 13.78
CA SER A 111 13.12 15.07 14.87
C SER A 111 14.42 15.73 14.46
N GLU A 112 14.90 15.55 13.22
CA GLU A 112 16.07 16.24 12.67
C GLU A 112 15.87 17.76 12.59
N LEU A 113 14.63 18.21 12.36
CA LEU A 113 14.23 19.63 12.42
C LEU A 113 13.98 20.14 13.86
N GLU A 114 14.46 19.43 14.87
CA GLU A 114 14.34 19.75 16.29
C GLU A 114 12.90 19.84 16.83
N VAL A 115 11.95 19.17 16.14
CA VAL A 115 10.60 18.89 16.65
C VAL A 115 10.60 17.51 17.26
N GLY A 116 10.54 17.41 18.59
CA GLY A 116 10.59 16.15 19.32
C GLY A 116 9.39 15.28 18.98
N THR A 117 9.58 14.30 18.07
CA THR A 117 8.46 13.50 17.58
C THR A 117 8.55 12.06 18.09
N HIS A 118 7.47 11.59 18.73
CA HIS A 118 7.31 10.24 19.24
C HIS A 118 6.23 9.51 18.44
N TRP A 119 6.43 8.21 18.24
CA TRP A 119 5.46 7.37 17.55
C TRP A 119 5.12 6.16 18.41
N ASP A 120 3.86 6.09 18.82
CA ASP A 120 3.30 5.00 19.60
C ASP A 120 2.30 4.21 18.78
N VAL A 121 2.19 2.91 19.10
CA VAL A 121 1.24 2.00 18.49
C VAL A 121 0.30 1.48 19.56
N ILE A 122 -1.02 1.49 19.26
CA ILE A 122 -2.02 0.91 20.17
C ILE A 122 -1.86 -0.61 20.22
N THR A 123 -2.31 -1.20 21.32
CA THR A 123 -2.41 -2.66 21.49
C THR A 123 -3.87 -3.09 21.46
N GLY A 124 -4.11 -4.30 20.96
CA GLY A 124 -5.44 -4.90 20.92
C GLY A 124 -5.35 -6.41 20.72
N GLY A 125 -6.41 -7.11 21.08
CA GLY A 125 -6.59 -8.53 20.76
C GLY A 125 -7.11 -8.72 19.32
N ASN A 126 -7.21 -9.97 18.91
CA ASN A 126 -7.75 -10.30 17.58
C ASN A 126 -9.18 -9.78 17.39
N ASP A 127 -10.01 -9.86 18.43
CA ASP A 127 -11.37 -9.33 18.46
C ASP A 127 -11.44 -7.82 18.18
N PHE A 128 -10.52 -7.04 18.74
CA PHE A 128 -10.40 -5.62 18.45
C PHE A 128 -10.02 -5.34 17.00
N PHE A 129 -9.04 -6.06 16.49
CA PHE A 129 -8.58 -5.85 15.10
C PHE A 129 -9.61 -6.34 14.08
N GLU A 130 -10.37 -7.39 14.38
CA GLU A 130 -11.52 -7.81 13.56
C GLU A 130 -12.61 -6.72 13.52
N VAL A 131 -13.03 -6.19 14.67
CA VAL A 131 -13.99 -5.09 14.75
C VAL A 131 -13.50 -3.85 14.02
N THR A 132 -12.26 -3.44 14.24
CA THR A 132 -11.74 -2.21 13.62
C THR A 132 -11.46 -2.38 12.12
N LYS A 133 -11.14 -3.59 11.63
CA LYS A 133 -11.11 -3.93 10.20
C LYS A 133 -12.50 -3.83 9.58
N ALA A 134 -13.52 -4.32 10.26
CA ALA A 134 -14.91 -4.18 9.83
C ALA A 134 -15.35 -2.71 9.79
N PHE A 135 -14.98 -1.90 10.80
CA PHE A 135 -15.21 -0.45 10.77
C PHE A 135 -14.51 0.24 9.61
N HIS A 136 -13.25 -0.12 9.35
CA HIS A 136 -12.49 0.39 8.20
C HIS A 136 -13.24 0.11 6.88
N ASN A 137 -13.68 -1.12 6.67
CA ASN A 137 -14.41 -1.51 5.46
C ASN A 137 -15.78 -0.79 5.37
N ALA A 138 -16.49 -0.66 6.48
CA ALA A 138 -17.76 0.06 6.54
C ALA A 138 -17.57 1.56 6.27
N LEU A 139 -16.49 2.17 6.73
CA LEU A 139 -16.14 3.55 6.40
C LEU A 139 -15.80 3.72 4.91
N HIS A 140 -15.30 2.67 4.26
CA HIS A 140 -15.19 2.60 2.81
C HIS A 140 -16.53 2.31 2.10
N GLY A 141 -17.65 2.19 2.82
CA GLY A 141 -18.99 2.00 2.27
C GLY A 141 -19.42 0.53 2.13
N SER A 142 -18.75 -0.40 2.80
CA SER A 142 -19.24 -1.78 2.89
C SER A 142 -20.41 -1.86 3.87
N GLU A 143 -21.36 -2.76 3.59
CA GLU A 143 -22.45 -3.07 4.51
C GLU A 143 -21.89 -3.67 5.80
N TYR A 144 -22.41 -3.22 6.92
CA TYR A 144 -22.00 -3.69 8.25
C TYR A 144 -23.12 -3.50 9.28
N GLU A 145 -23.40 -4.52 10.06
CA GLU A 145 -24.30 -4.42 11.20
C GLU A 145 -23.50 -4.01 12.45
N LEU A 146 -23.65 -2.78 12.89
CA LEU A 146 -22.95 -2.27 14.09
C LEU A 146 -23.60 -2.81 15.36
N THR A 147 -23.06 -3.90 15.88
CA THR A 147 -23.55 -4.53 17.12
C THR A 147 -23.09 -3.77 18.36
N ARG A 148 -23.83 -3.91 19.47
CA ARG A 148 -23.43 -3.37 20.77
C ARG A 148 -22.10 -3.97 21.25
N GLN A 149 -21.89 -5.26 21.03
CA GLN A 149 -20.64 -5.95 21.37
C GLN A 149 -19.44 -5.33 20.64
N ALA A 150 -19.56 -5.03 19.34
CA ALA A 150 -18.48 -4.38 18.57
C ALA A 150 -18.15 -2.99 19.13
N GLN A 151 -19.16 -2.22 19.54
CA GLN A 151 -18.95 -0.92 20.17
C GLN A 151 -18.24 -1.07 21.53
N GLU A 152 -18.65 -2.03 22.37
CA GLU A 152 -18.05 -2.30 23.68
C GLU A 152 -16.58 -2.74 23.53
N ILE A 153 -16.26 -3.65 22.60
CA ILE A 153 -14.88 -4.06 22.28
C ILE A 153 -14.04 -2.86 21.87
N PHE A 154 -14.52 -2.05 20.92
CA PHE A 154 -13.82 -0.84 20.46
C PHE A 154 -13.51 0.12 21.61
N LEU A 155 -14.50 0.41 22.47
CA LEU A 155 -14.35 1.32 23.61
C LEU A 155 -13.41 0.77 24.68
N MET A 156 -13.52 -0.52 24.99
CA MET A 156 -12.69 -1.19 25.99
C MET A 156 -11.19 -1.10 25.64
N TYR A 157 -10.81 -1.45 24.40
CA TYR A 157 -9.40 -1.39 24.00
C TYR A 157 -8.89 0.05 23.88
N ASN A 158 -9.71 0.99 23.43
CA ASN A 158 -9.32 2.40 23.44
C ASN A 158 -9.09 2.91 24.87
N GLU A 159 -9.92 2.48 25.83
CA GLU A 159 -9.73 2.84 27.24
C GLU A 159 -8.46 2.23 27.83
N GLN A 160 -8.18 0.95 27.59
CA GLN A 160 -6.94 0.30 28.01
C GLN A 160 -5.70 1.01 27.43
N ASN A 161 -5.73 1.40 26.15
CA ASN A 161 -4.64 2.16 25.54
C ASN A 161 -4.54 3.57 26.13
N ARG A 162 -5.65 4.24 26.43
CA ARG A 162 -5.68 5.54 27.09
C ARG A 162 -5.02 5.51 28.49
N GLU A 163 -5.23 4.43 29.23
CA GLU A 163 -4.62 4.24 30.56
C GLU A 163 -3.13 3.90 30.46
N ARG A 164 -2.72 3.15 29.45
CA ARG A 164 -1.34 2.72 29.25
C ARG A 164 -0.45 3.84 28.69
N MET A 165 -0.98 4.68 27.79
CA MET A 165 -0.22 5.71 27.11
C MET A 165 -0.11 6.99 27.94
N GLN A 166 1.03 7.66 27.82
CA GLN A 166 1.22 9.00 28.35
C GLN A 166 1.05 10.02 27.22
N PHE A 167 0.35 11.12 27.51
CA PHE A 167 0.06 12.20 26.56
C PHE A 167 0.61 13.51 27.12
N THR A 168 1.93 13.68 27.05
CA THR A 168 2.67 14.82 27.60
C THR A 168 3.12 15.80 26.54
N GLU A 169 2.98 15.44 25.27
CA GLU A 169 3.43 16.22 24.12
C GLU A 169 2.52 17.43 23.86
N ASP A 170 3.04 18.44 23.18
CA ASP A 170 2.29 19.66 22.80
C ASP A 170 1.16 19.36 21.80
N VAL A 171 1.37 18.39 20.91
CA VAL A 171 0.39 17.98 19.91
C VAL A 171 0.29 16.45 19.86
N ILE A 172 -0.92 15.93 19.89
CA ILE A 172 -1.24 14.51 19.74
C ILE A 172 -1.95 14.32 18.42
N VAL A 173 -1.38 13.49 17.55
CA VAL A 173 -1.95 13.13 16.24
C VAL A 173 -2.40 11.68 16.28
N VAL A 174 -3.68 11.46 16.11
CA VAL A 174 -4.31 10.13 16.11
C VAL A 174 -4.68 9.75 14.69
N HIS A 175 -4.10 8.65 14.18
CA HIS A 175 -4.28 8.20 12.81
C HIS A 175 -5.39 7.15 12.71
N ASP A 176 -6.32 7.39 11.80
CA ASP A 176 -7.41 6.49 11.43
C ASP A 176 -8.45 6.23 12.54
N PRO A 177 -9.49 5.42 12.29
CA PRO A 177 -10.58 5.23 13.23
C PRO A 177 -10.23 4.34 14.43
N GLN A 178 -9.22 3.44 14.31
CA GLN A 178 -8.94 2.45 15.35
C GLN A 178 -8.65 3.08 16.73
N PRO A 179 -7.77 4.10 16.82
CA PRO A 179 -7.49 4.79 18.08
C PRO A 179 -8.33 6.05 18.29
N ALA A 180 -9.38 6.30 17.52
CA ALA A 180 -10.09 7.59 17.52
C ALA A 180 -10.68 7.98 18.88
N ALA A 181 -11.09 7.01 19.74
CA ALA A 181 -11.63 7.29 21.05
C ALA A 181 -10.57 7.64 22.12
N LEU A 182 -9.26 7.58 21.78
CA LEU A 182 -8.18 8.10 22.64
C LEU A 182 -8.32 9.59 22.94
N VAL A 183 -9.09 10.34 22.14
CA VAL A 183 -9.39 11.76 22.38
C VAL A 183 -10.01 12.01 23.76
N ARG A 184 -10.62 11.02 24.40
CA ARG A 184 -11.08 11.10 25.80
C ARG A 184 -9.98 11.44 26.81
N ALA A 185 -8.69 11.21 26.45
CA ALA A 185 -7.57 11.65 27.28
C ALA A 185 -7.37 13.18 27.27
N ARG A 186 -7.95 13.89 26.29
CA ARG A 186 -7.79 15.34 26.11
C ARG A 186 -8.13 16.14 27.35
N GLU A 187 -9.15 15.75 28.11
CA GLU A 187 -9.56 16.45 29.33
C GLU A 187 -8.46 16.54 30.41
N LYS A 188 -7.48 15.62 30.36
CA LYS A 188 -6.37 15.54 31.30
C LYS A 188 -5.07 16.14 30.76
N THR A 189 -5.09 16.76 29.59
CA THR A 189 -3.89 17.28 28.90
C THR A 189 -4.11 18.71 28.43
N SER A 190 -3.00 19.46 28.29
CA SER A 190 -2.98 20.76 27.61
C SER A 190 -2.63 20.64 26.12
N ALA A 191 -2.49 19.40 25.60
CA ALA A 191 -2.13 19.13 24.22
C ALA A 191 -3.21 19.57 23.24
N ARG A 192 -2.81 19.88 22.02
CA ARG A 192 -3.72 19.96 20.87
C ARG A 192 -3.89 18.58 20.28
N TRP A 193 -5.11 18.17 20.02
CA TRP A 193 -5.46 16.86 19.48
C TRP A 193 -5.90 16.98 18.05
N VAL A 194 -5.27 16.24 17.15
CA VAL A 194 -5.57 16.23 15.71
C VAL A 194 -5.91 14.80 15.27
N TRP A 195 -7.02 14.64 14.57
CA TRP A 195 -7.37 13.37 13.96
C TRP A 195 -6.90 13.35 12.50
N ARG A 196 -6.14 12.34 12.10
CA ARG A 196 -5.68 12.15 10.72
C ARG A 196 -6.37 10.94 10.09
N CYS A 197 -7.28 11.17 9.15
CA CYS A 197 -7.96 10.12 8.41
C CYS A 197 -7.25 9.82 7.10
N HIS A 198 -6.87 8.56 6.87
CA HIS A 198 -6.29 8.08 5.64
C HIS A 198 -7.30 7.35 4.74
N ILE A 199 -8.51 7.09 5.27
CA ILE A 199 -9.58 6.33 4.65
C ILE A 199 -10.42 7.21 3.73
N ASP A 200 -10.93 6.62 2.64
CA ASP A 200 -11.98 7.25 1.82
C ASP A 200 -13.30 7.26 2.59
N LEU A 201 -13.68 8.45 3.07
CA LEU A 201 -14.95 8.70 3.75
C LEU A 201 -15.99 9.34 2.82
N SER A 202 -15.86 9.25 1.49
CA SER A 202 -16.81 9.86 0.56
C SER A 202 -18.25 9.31 0.73
N ASN A 203 -18.38 8.04 1.08
CA ASN A 203 -19.66 7.37 1.33
C ASN A 203 -19.58 6.37 2.49
N PRO A 204 -19.37 6.81 3.74
CA PRO A 204 -19.21 5.91 4.88
C PRO A 204 -20.55 5.31 5.31
N HIS A 205 -20.53 4.08 5.84
CA HIS A 205 -21.71 3.45 6.44
C HIS A 205 -22.28 4.31 7.57
N PRO A 206 -23.58 4.69 7.53
CA PRO A 206 -24.13 5.71 8.42
C PRO A 206 -24.01 5.37 9.92
N GLN A 207 -24.23 4.11 10.30
CA GLN A 207 -24.19 3.69 11.72
C GLN A 207 -22.76 3.75 12.26
N VAL A 208 -21.76 3.26 11.50
CA VAL A 208 -20.35 3.28 11.93
C VAL A 208 -19.83 4.71 11.99
N TRP A 209 -20.14 5.54 10.98
CA TRP A 209 -19.80 6.96 11.02
C TRP A 209 -20.49 7.67 12.19
N GLY A 210 -21.79 7.43 12.41
CA GLY A 210 -22.54 7.99 13.53
C GLY A 210 -21.99 7.62 14.89
N PHE A 211 -21.43 6.41 15.05
CA PHE A 211 -20.76 5.97 16.27
C PHE A 211 -19.40 6.66 16.49
N LEU A 212 -18.60 6.83 15.44
CA LEU A 212 -17.25 7.42 15.55
C LEU A 212 -17.26 8.95 15.59
N ARG A 213 -18.20 9.60 14.91
CA ARG A 213 -18.30 11.05 14.77
C ARG A 213 -18.24 11.81 16.12
N PRO A 214 -18.92 11.41 17.21
CA PRO A 214 -18.84 12.11 18.49
C PRO A 214 -17.44 12.15 19.12
N PHE A 215 -16.56 11.19 18.81
CA PHE A 215 -15.15 11.24 19.19
C PHE A 215 -14.38 12.22 18.33
N ILE A 216 -14.61 12.17 17.01
CA ILE A 216 -13.89 13.01 16.04
C ILE A 216 -14.21 14.49 16.25
N GLU A 217 -15.42 14.84 16.62
CA GLU A 217 -15.84 16.22 16.94
C GLU A 217 -15.14 16.82 18.18
N GLN A 218 -14.50 15.98 19.00
CA GLN A 218 -13.74 16.45 20.18
C GLN A 218 -12.29 16.84 19.86
N TYR A 219 -11.79 16.54 18.66
CA TYR A 219 -10.45 16.95 18.25
C TYR A 219 -10.39 18.47 17.96
N ASP A 220 -9.20 19.06 18.02
CA ASP A 220 -8.96 20.46 17.66
C ASP A 220 -8.91 20.66 16.14
N GLY A 221 -8.83 19.59 15.37
CA GLY A 221 -8.85 19.59 13.93
C GLY A 221 -8.80 18.19 13.34
N ALA A 222 -9.20 18.08 12.08
CA ALA A 222 -9.15 16.85 11.32
C ALA A 222 -8.35 17.04 10.01
N ILE A 223 -7.59 16.04 9.60
CA ILE A 223 -6.82 16.03 8.36
C ILE A 223 -7.34 14.93 7.46
N PHE A 224 -7.62 15.25 6.20
CA PHE A 224 -8.09 14.31 5.18
C PHE A 224 -7.09 14.21 4.02
N SER A 225 -7.12 13.08 3.32
CA SER A 225 -6.27 12.81 2.16
C SER A 225 -6.84 13.33 0.83
N SER A 226 -8.11 13.73 0.82
CA SER A 226 -8.80 14.32 -0.34
C SER A 226 -9.95 15.19 0.13
N GLN A 227 -10.29 16.21 -0.65
CA GLN A 227 -11.45 17.05 -0.39
C GLN A 227 -12.75 16.22 -0.38
N SER A 228 -12.87 15.23 -1.26
CA SER A 228 -14.03 14.34 -1.32
C SER A 228 -14.23 13.47 -0.08
N PHE A 229 -13.16 13.29 0.73
CA PHE A 229 -13.22 12.51 1.97
C PHE A 229 -13.59 13.35 3.19
N ALA A 230 -13.48 14.68 3.09
CA ALA A 230 -13.84 15.58 4.16
C ALA A 230 -15.35 15.45 4.49
N ARG A 231 -15.65 15.53 5.77
CA ARG A 231 -17.04 15.41 6.29
C ARG A 231 -17.46 16.72 6.93
N GLN A 232 -18.77 16.94 7.02
CA GLN A 232 -19.28 18.09 7.75
C GLN A 232 -19.03 17.90 9.26
N LEU A 233 -17.99 18.55 9.78
CA LEU A 233 -17.57 18.53 11.17
C LEU A 233 -17.50 19.96 11.71
N PRO A 234 -17.78 20.18 13.03
CA PRO A 234 -17.72 21.51 13.66
C PRO A 234 -16.30 21.94 14.03
N ILE A 235 -15.28 21.29 13.49
CA ILE A 235 -13.85 21.52 13.76
C ILE A 235 -13.11 21.90 12.47
N PRO A 236 -11.98 22.62 12.54
CA PRO A 236 -11.13 22.90 11.40
C PRO A 236 -10.71 21.65 10.65
N GLN A 237 -10.72 21.70 9.31
CA GLN A 237 -10.35 20.60 8.46
C GLN A 237 -9.22 20.99 7.53
N TYR A 238 -8.22 20.12 7.39
CA TYR A 238 -7.01 20.31 6.60
C TYR A 238 -6.88 19.22 5.54
N LEU A 239 -6.29 19.56 4.40
CA LEU A 239 -6.04 18.59 3.32
C LEU A 239 -4.54 18.32 3.22
N PHE A 240 -4.13 17.10 3.58
CA PHE A 240 -2.77 16.63 3.41
C PHE A 240 -2.79 15.41 2.49
N TYR A 241 -2.34 15.59 1.27
CA TYR A 241 -2.17 14.47 0.37
C TYR A 241 -1.09 13.52 0.90
N PRO A 242 -1.30 12.20 0.82
CA PRO A 242 -0.23 11.23 1.01
C PRO A 242 0.93 11.51 0.07
N CYS A 243 2.14 11.24 0.52
CA CYS A 243 3.38 11.56 -0.17
C CYS A 243 4.27 10.33 -0.25
N ILE A 244 5.15 10.32 -1.25
CA ILE A 244 6.20 9.31 -1.41
C ILE A 244 7.54 9.85 -0.93
N ASP A 245 8.41 8.96 -0.47
CA ASP A 245 9.81 9.26 -0.27
C ASP A 245 10.59 8.95 -1.55
N PRO A 246 11.16 9.96 -2.24
CA PRO A 246 11.91 9.76 -3.48
C PRO A 246 13.22 8.99 -3.28
N LEU A 247 13.72 8.89 -2.05
CA LEU A 247 14.94 8.16 -1.67
C LEU A 247 14.68 6.73 -1.19
N SER A 248 13.41 6.34 -1.06
CA SER A 248 13.05 4.97 -0.67
C SER A 248 13.41 3.95 -1.76
N GLU A 249 13.55 2.68 -1.37
CA GLU A 249 13.79 1.57 -2.28
C GLU A 249 12.78 1.50 -3.43
N LYS A 250 11.53 1.89 -3.18
CA LYS A 250 10.48 1.97 -4.19
C LYS A 250 10.68 3.09 -5.22
N ASN A 251 11.45 4.15 -4.90
CA ASN A 251 11.44 5.38 -5.70
C ASN A 251 12.81 5.91 -6.10
N LYS A 252 13.90 5.49 -5.41
CA LYS A 252 15.26 5.91 -5.74
C LYS A 252 15.64 5.58 -7.17
N GLU A 253 16.60 6.31 -7.73
CA GLU A 253 17.14 5.97 -9.05
C GLU A 253 17.82 4.59 -9.00
N LEU A 254 17.68 3.84 -10.09
CA LEU A 254 18.28 2.52 -10.29
C LEU A 254 19.14 2.53 -11.54
N ASP A 255 20.21 1.77 -11.52
CA ASP A 255 21.02 1.52 -12.73
C ASP A 255 20.26 0.62 -13.72
N ASP A 256 20.56 0.79 -15.02
CA ASP A 256 19.88 0.05 -16.08
C ASP A 256 20.21 -1.45 -16.03
N ALA A 257 21.38 -1.83 -15.53
CA ALA A 257 21.78 -3.22 -15.41
C ALA A 257 20.90 -3.97 -14.38
N PHE A 258 20.55 -3.32 -13.26
CA PHE A 258 19.61 -3.90 -12.29
C PHE A 258 18.20 -4.01 -12.88
N ILE A 259 17.73 -2.96 -13.58
CA ILE A 259 16.41 -2.98 -14.26
C ILE A 259 16.36 -4.12 -15.28
N GLN A 260 17.42 -4.28 -16.10
CA GLN A 260 17.51 -5.35 -17.08
C GLN A 260 17.48 -6.73 -16.41
N LYS A 261 18.26 -6.91 -15.34
CA LYS A 261 18.27 -8.15 -14.57
C LYS A 261 16.88 -8.56 -14.07
N VAL A 262 16.12 -7.61 -13.47
CA VAL A 262 14.76 -7.87 -13.00
C VAL A 262 13.83 -8.24 -14.16
N CYS A 263 13.96 -7.59 -15.31
CA CYS A 263 13.18 -7.94 -16.50
C CYS A 263 13.50 -9.34 -17.02
N ASP A 264 14.77 -9.69 -17.12
CA ASP A 264 15.23 -11.02 -17.58
C ASP A 264 14.71 -12.13 -16.63
N GLU A 265 14.83 -11.92 -15.32
CA GLU A 265 14.33 -12.85 -14.31
C GLU A 265 12.80 -12.99 -14.32
N SER A 266 12.08 -11.95 -14.77
CA SER A 266 10.62 -11.91 -14.91
C SER A 266 10.11 -12.39 -16.26
N GLY A 267 10.99 -12.60 -17.26
CA GLY A 267 10.60 -12.95 -18.63
C GLY A 267 10.01 -11.79 -19.42
N ILE A 268 10.38 -10.54 -19.09
CA ILE A 268 9.91 -9.33 -19.74
C ILE A 268 10.88 -8.95 -20.87
N ASP A 269 10.36 -8.82 -22.09
CA ASP A 269 11.12 -8.36 -23.27
C ASP A 269 11.08 -6.82 -23.34
N ARG A 270 12.16 -6.14 -22.96
CA ARG A 270 12.26 -4.68 -23.00
C ARG A 270 12.34 -4.09 -24.41
N SER A 271 12.50 -4.91 -25.46
CA SER A 271 12.43 -4.43 -26.84
C SER A 271 11.01 -4.11 -27.31
N ARG A 272 10.01 -4.61 -26.59
CA ARG A 272 8.58 -4.40 -26.86
C ARG A 272 7.96 -3.47 -25.79
N PRO A 273 6.91 -2.70 -26.13
CA PRO A 273 6.19 -1.90 -25.14
C PRO A 273 5.66 -2.74 -24.00
N VAL A 274 5.82 -2.24 -22.76
CA VAL A 274 5.39 -2.90 -21.54
C VAL A 274 4.32 -2.05 -20.84
N VAL A 275 3.14 -2.60 -20.65
CA VAL A 275 2.06 -2.03 -19.85
C VAL A 275 2.09 -2.73 -18.48
N THR A 276 2.15 -1.96 -17.39
CA THR A 276 2.29 -2.55 -16.05
C THR A 276 1.23 -2.03 -15.10
N GLN A 277 0.64 -2.93 -14.30
CA GLN A 277 -0.08 -2.59 -13.08
C GLN A 277 0.72 -3.10 -11.88
N VAL A 278 0.93 -2.21 -10.90
CA VAL A 278 1.51 -2.56 -9.61
C VAL A 278 0.45 -2.40 -8.53
N SER A 279 -0.01 -3.51 -7.97
CA SER A 279 -1.01 -3.48 -6.88
C SER A 279 -1.07 -4.84 -6.17
N ARG A 280 -1.64 -4.87 -4.96
CA ARG A 280 -2.12 -6.16 -4.42
C ARG A 280 -3.15 -6.77 -5.37
N PHE A 281 -3.27 -8.09 -5.36
CA PHE A 281 -4.36 -8.78 -6.04
C PHE A 281 -5.64 -8.61 -5.22
N ASP A 282 -6.36 -7.54 -5.48
CA ASP A 282 -7.51 -7.04 -4.75
C ASP A 282 -8.57 -6.59 -5.77
N ARG A 283 -9.85 -6.96 -5.57
CA ARG A 283 -10.95 -6.62 -6.49
C ARG A 283 -11.07 -5.12 -6.73
N LEU A 284 -10.81 -4.31 -5.69
CA LEU A 284 -10.91 -2.85 -5.81
C LEU A 284 -9.81 -2.25 -6.70
N LYS A 285 -8.71 -2.99 -6.95
CA LYS A 285 -7.64 -2.61 -7.89
C LYS A 285 -7.93 -3.03 -9.32
N ASP A 286 -8.95 -3.87 -9.52
CA ASP A 286 -9.48 -4.35 -10.81
C ASP A 286 -8.43 -4.93 -11.78
N PRO A 287 -7.56 -5.86 -11.32
CA PRO A 287 -6.57 -6.45 -12.21
C PRO A 287 -7.22 -7.26 -13.36
N VAL A 288 -8.39 -7.85 -13.12
CA VAL A 288 -9.18 -8.54 -14.16
C VAL A 288 -9.59 -7.56 -15.27
N GLY A 289 -10.10 -6.39 -14.91
CA GLY A 289 -10.45 -5.36 -15.88
C GLY A 289 -9.23 -4.81 -16.62
N VAL A 290 -8.04 -4.80 -16.00
CA VAL A 290 -6.80 -4.43 -16.68
C VAL A 290 -6.40 -5.49 -17.73
N VAL A 291 -6.51 -6.80 -17.40
CA VAL A 291 -6.30 -7.88 -18.40
C VAL A 291 -7.27 -7.73 -19.58
N GLN A 292 -8.54 -7.46 -19.31
CA GLN A 292 -9.54 -7.25 -20.37
C GLN A 292 -9.20 -6.04 -21.24
N ALA A 293 -8.82 -4.91 -20.63
CA ALA A 293 -8.40 -3.71 -21.35
C ALA A 293 -7.17 -3.96 -22.22
N PHE A 294 -6.17 -4.66 -21.69
CA PHE A 294 -4.99 -5.08 -22.43
C PHE A 294 -5.35 -5.94 -23.64
N LYS A 295 -6.16 -6.99 -23.48
CA LYS A 295 -6.60 -7.86 -24.58
C LYS A 295 -7.34 -7.08 -25.67
N LEU A 296 -8.11 -6.05 -25.32
CA LEU A 296 -8.75 -5.17 -26.30
C LEU A 296 -7.73 -4.29 -27.02
N ALA A 297 -6.78 -3.68 -26.30
CA ALA A 297 -5.76 -2.82 -26.89
C ALA A 297 -4.81 -3.59 -27.81
N ARG A 298 -4.40 -4.80 -27.42
CA ARG A 298 -3.46 -5.65 -28.16
C ARG A 298 -3.95 -6.08 -29.54
N LYS A 299 -5.26 -6.02 -29.80
CA LYS A 299 -5.79 -6.24 -31.15
C LYS A 299 -5.25 -5.24 -32.18
N TYR A 300 -4.70 -4.09 -31.74
CA TYR A 300 -4.31 -2.97 -32.58
C TYR A 300 -2.83 -2.58 -32.42
N VAL A 301 -2.20 -2.92 -31.30
CA VAL A 301 -0.80 -2.57 -30.99
C VAL A 301 -0.11 -3.76 -30.33
N ASP A 302 1.14 -3.99 -30.71
CA ASP A 302 1.95 -5.02 -30.04
C ASP A 302 2.47 -4.48 -28.70
N CYS A 303 2.25 -5.24 -27.61
CA CYS A 303 2.72 -4.90 -26.28
C CYS A 303 2.60 -6.12 -25.34
N GLN A 304 3.23 -6.01 -24.17
CA GLN A 304 3.15 -6.98 -23.07
C GLN A 304 2.43 -6.36 -21.88
N LEU A 305 1.78 -7.19 -21.06
CA LEU A 305 1.18 -6.81 -19.78
C LEU A 305 1.95 -7.45 -18.63
N VAL A 306 2.31 -6.64 -17.66
CA VAL A 306 2.88 -7.09 -16.38
C VAL A 306 1.92 -6.72 -15.25
N LEU A 307 1.43 -7.72 -14.53
CA LEU A 307 0.69 -7.55 -13.28
C LEU A 307 1.63 -7.94 -12.13
N ALA A 308 2.08 -6.97 -11.35
CA ALA A 308 3.04 -7.18 -10.28
C ALA A 308 2.48 -6.75 -8.93
N GLY A 309 2.60 -7.63 -7.96
CA GLY A 309 2.19 -7.38 -6.58
C GLY A 309 2.18 -8.65 -5.78
N GLY A 310 1.79 -8.58 -4.53
CA GLY A 310 1.67 -9.74 -3.65
C GLY A 310 0.42 -9.61 -2.78
N GLY A 311 -0.07 -10.73 -2.28
CA GLY A 311 -1.05 -10.77 -1.21
C GLY A 311 -0.39 -10.42 0.13
N ALA A 312 -1.16 -9.87 1.06
CA ALA A 312 -0.80 -9.98 2.47
C ALA A 312 -0.96 -11.46 2.86
N SER A 313 -0.03 -12.01 3.64
CA SER A 313 -0.03 -13.42 4.05
C SER A 313 -1.30 -13.86 4.80
N ASP A 314 -2.10 -12.89 5.22
CA ASP A 314 -3.34 -13.01 5.99
C ASP A 314 -4.60 -12.62 5.17
N ASP A 315 -4.46 -12.36 3.84
CA ASP A 315 -5.58 -11.92 2.99
C ASP A 315 -6.08 -13.06 2.08
N PRO A 316 -7.14 -13.80 2.46
CA PRO A 316 -7.70 -14.87 1.66
C PRO A 316 -8.31 -14.38 0.34
N GLU A 317 -8.71 -13.11 0.23
CA GLU A 317 -9.24 -12.50 -0.99
C GLU A 317 -8.16 -12.41 -2.08
N GLY A 318 -6.91 -12.12 -1.71
CA GLY A 318 -5.80 -12.00 -2.64
C GLY A 318 -5.57 -13.26 -3.47
N ALA A 319 -5.65 -14.45 -2.84
CA ALA A 319 -5.50 -15.72 -3.53
C ALA A 319 -6.66 -15.99 -4.53
N ILE A 320 -7.89 -15.59 -4.17
CA ILE A 320 -9.06 -15.74 -5.04
C ILE A 320 -8.91 -14.84 -6.26
N VAL A 321 -8.58 -13.58 -6.06
CA VAL A 321 -8.41 -12.59 -7.15
C VAL A 321 -7.25 -12.98 -8.06
N LEU A 322 -6.13 -13.45 -7.51
CA LEU A 322 -5.00 -13.97 -8.30
C LEU A 322 -5.42 -15.15 -9.20
N LYS A 323 -6.24 -16.06 -8.68
CA LYS A 323 -6.78 -17.17 -9.46
C LYS A 323 -7.67 -16.67 -10.61
N GLU A 324 -8.59 -15.74 -10.34
CA GLU A 324 -9.45 -15.13 -11.35
C GLU A 324 -8.63 -14.42 -12.45
N VAL A 325 -7.59 -13.70 -12.06
CA VAL A 325 -6.65 -13.05 -12.99
C VAL A 325 -5.98 -14.07 -13.89
N LYS A 326 -5.47 -15.18 -13.34
CA LYS A 326 -4.85 -16.27 -14.10
C LYS A 326 -5.84 -16.94 -15.07
N GLU A 327 -7.08 -17.14 -14.64
CA GLU A 327 -8.14 -17.70 -15.49
C GLU A 327 -8.47 -16.78 -16.67
N VAL A 328 -8.61 -15.47 -16.42
CA VAL A 328 -8.89 -14.48 -17.48
C VAL A 328 -7.66 -14.26 -18.37
N ALA A 329 -6.45 -14.30 -17.83
CA ALA A 329 -5.21 -14.24 -18.62
C ALA A 329 -5.12 -15.44 -19.58
N GLY A 330 -5.42 -16.63 -19.07
CA GLY A 330 -5.25 -17.90 -19.81
C GLY A 330 -3.77 -18.22 -20.03
N ASN A 331 -3.45 -18.86 -21.15
CA ASN A 331 -2.08 -19.20 -21.52
C ASN A 331 -1.44 -18.13 -22.44
N ASP A 332 -1.82 -16.85 -22.26
CA ASP A 332 -1.30 -15.76 -23.09
C ASP A 332 0.16 -15.46 -22.72
N PRO A 333 1.16 -15.67 -23.60
CA PRO A 333 2.57 -15.49 -23.28
C PRO A 333 2.94 -14.02 -23.04
N ASP A 334 2.10 -13.08 -23.48
CA ASP A 334 2.33 -11.64 -23.32
C ASP A 334 1.71 -11.09 -22.03
N ILE A 335 1.10 -11.95 -21.18
CA ILE A 335 0.59 -11.57 -19.86
C ILE A 335 1.45 -12.22 -18.79
N ILE A 336 2.25 -11.41 -18.12
CA ILE A 336 3.19 -11.81 -17.06
C ILE A 336 2.59 -11.45 -15.71
N ILE A 337 2.39 -12.45 -14.86
CA ILE A 337 1.81 -12.29 -13.51
C ILE A 337 2.89 -12.61 -12.49
N LEU A 338 3.28 -11.61 -11.70
CA LEU A 338 4.31 -11.69 -10.68
C LEU A 338 3.68 -11.55 -9.29
N ASP A 339 3.58 -12.67 -8.58
CA ASP A 339 3.22 -12.70 -7.16
C ASP A 339 4.50 -12.52 -6.35
N LEU A 340 4.72 -11.29 -5.87
CA LEU A 340 5.98 -10.86 -5.26
C LEU A 340 5.85 -10.77 -3.74
N PRO A 341 6.89 -11.17 -3.01
CA PRO A 341 6.96 -10.96 -1.56
C PRO A 341 6.86 -9.48 -1.17
N PRO A 342 6.44 -9.15 0.07
CA PRO A 342 6.24 -7.77 0.51
C PRO A 342 7.52 -6.92 0.58
N TRP A 343 8.70 -7.56 0.57
CA TRP A 343 9.99 -6.88 0.59
C TRP A 343 10.57 -6.50 -0.79
N CYS A 344 9.84 -6.76 -1.89
CA CYS A 344 10.29 -6.53 -3.26
C CYS A 344 10.17 -5.06 -3.72
N ALA A 345 10.54 -4.11 -2.86
CA ALA A 345 10.43 -2.69 -3.16
C ALA A 345 11.33 -2.27 -4.35
N LEU A 346 12.54 -2.83 -4.46
CA LEU A 346 13.48 -2.56 -5.55
C LEU A 346 13.00 -3.14 -6.88
N GLU A 347 12.46 -4.35 -6.86
CA GLU A 347 11.92 -5.01 -8.05
C GLU A 347 10.69 -4.26 -8.58
N ILE A 348 9.79 -3.84 -7.69
CA ILE A 348 8.64 -2.99 -8.05
C ILE A 348 9.12 -1.68 -8.69
N ASN A 349 10.16 -1.04 -8.11
CA ASN A 349 10.79 0.15 -8.69
C ASN A 349 11.33 -0.14 -10.10
N ALA A 350 12.07 -1.24 -10.27
CA ALA A 350 12.64 -1.65 -11.56
C ALA A 350 11.53 -1.92 -12.60
N LEU A 351 10.47 -2.66 -12.23
CA LEU A 351 9.34 -2.95 -13.11
C LEU A 351 8.63 -1.67 -13.56
N GLN A 352 8.38 -0.72 -12.64
CA GLN A 352 7.81 0.57 -13.02
C GLN A 352 8.74 1.35 -13.95
N ARG A 353 10.07 1.32 -13.73
CA ARG A 353 11.05 1.98 -14.61
C ARG A 353 11.16 1.33 -15.98
N ALA A 354 11.05 0.01 -16.08
CA ALA A 354 11.03 -0.73 -17.34
C ALA A 354 9.77 -0.47 -18.18
N SER A 355 8.68 -0.07 -17.55
CA SER A 355 7.37 0.08 -18.18
C SER A 355 7.33 1.22 -19.19
N THR A 356 6.58 1.03 -20.28
CA THR A 356 6.21 2.09 -21.24
C THR A 356 5.02 2.88 -20.71
N ILE A 357 4.03 2.20 -20.12
CA ILE A 357 2.82 2.77 -19.54
C ILE A 357 2.53 2.08 -18.21
N ILE A 358 2.11 2.85 -17.22
CA ILE A 358 1.57 2.31 -15.96
C ILE A 358 0.05 2.45 -15.97
N VAL A 359 -0.64 1.41 -15.53
CA VAL A 359 -2.10 1.39 -15.39
C VAL A 359 -2.47 1.14 -13.93
N GLN A 360 -3.31 1.98 -13.36
CA GLN A 360 -3.92 1.80 -12.05
C GLN A 360 -5.44 2.05 -12.17
N LYS A 361 -6.13 1.09 -12.80
CA LYS A 361 -7.57 1.17 -13.09
C LYS A 361 -8.39 0.68 -11.89
N SER A 362 -8.17 1.27 -10.72
CA SER A 362 -8.95 0.92 -9.52
C SER A 362 -10.44 1.25 -9.72
N ILE A 363 -11.30 0.42 -9.12
CA ILE A 363 -12.74 0.66 -8.99
C ILE A 363 -12.99 1.53 -7.76
N LYS A 364 -12.16 1.37 -6.73
CA LYS A 364 -12.14 2.15 -5.51
C LYS A 364 -10.72 2.32 -5.00
N GLU A 365 -10.39 3.52 -4.52
CA GLU A 365 -9.03 3.83 -4.09
C GLU A 365 -9.04 4.91 -3.00
N GLY A 366 -8.29 4.68 -1.92
CA GLY A 366 -8.07 5.73 -0.93
C GLY A 366 -7.24 6.87 -1.54
N PHE A 367 -6.00 6.60 -1.89
CA PHE A 367 -5.16 7.56 -2.60
C PHE A 367 -4.45 6.95 -3.80
N GLY A 368 -3.85 5.76 -3.65
CA GLY A 368 -3.14 5.07 -4.72
C GLY A 368 -1.70 5.56 -4.89
N LEU A 369 -0.85 5.36 -3.87
CA LEU A 369 0.55 5.78 -3.92
C LEU A 369 1.32 5.22 -5.12
N THR A 370 0.93 4.07 -5.65
CA THR A 370 1.51 3.49 -6.87
C THR A 370 1.36 4.40 -8.09
N VAL A 371 0.31 5.23 -8.15
CA VAL A 371 0.15 6.29 -9.17
C VAL A 371 1.21 7.37 -8.97
N THR A 372 1.38 7.87 -7.75
CA THR A 372 2.41 8.86 -7.42
C THR A 372 3.81 8.32 -7.75
N GLU A 373 4.09 7.05 -7.40
CA GLU A 373 5.36 6.37 -7.67
C GLU A 373 5.65 6.26 -9.19
N ALA A 374 4.61 5.95 -9.98
CA ALA A 374 4.71 5.86 -11.43
C ALA A 374 4.98 7.24 -12.07
N LEU A 375 4.22 8.25 -11.65
CA LEU A 375 4.39 9.64 -12.12
C LEU A 375 5.79 10.18 -11.73
N TRP A 376 6.28 9.88 -10.51
CA TRP A 376 7.62 10.25 -10.06
C TRP A 376 8.72 9.70 -10.98
N LYS A 377 8.53 8.49 -11.50
CA LYS A 377 9.44 7.86 -12.47
C LYS A 377 9.29 8.41 -13.89
N GLY A 378 8.45 9.42 -14.08
CA GLY A 378 8.19 10.02 -15.39
C GLY A 378 7.42 9.11 -16.35
N LYS A 379 6.65 8.14 -15.80
CA LYS A 379 5.90 7.20 -16.64
C LYS A 379 4.53 7.74 -17.01
N PRO A 380 4.13 7.64 -18.28
CA PRO A 380 2.75 7.89 -18.69
C PRO A 380 1.82 6.97 -17.89
N THR A 381 0.88 7.56 -17.16
CA THR A 381 0.04 6.82 -16.21
C THR A 381 -1.43 6.95 -16.58
N ILE A 382 -2.13 5.79 -16.63
CA ILE A 382 -3.58 5.69 -16.80
C ILE A 382 -4.17 5.31 -15.45
N GLY A 383 -5.01 6.17 -14.89
CA GLY A 383 -5.67 5.94 -13.60
C GLY A 383 -7.18 5.85 -13.70
N GLY A 384 -7.82 5.01 -12.87
CA GLY A 384 -9.26 5.06 -12.66
C GLY A 384 -9.67 6.40 -12.05
N ALA A 385 -10.74 7.01 -12.53
CA ALA A 385 -11.21 8.30 -12.01
C ALA A 385 -11.98 8.13 -10.68
N VAL A 386 -11.33 7.54 -9.66
CA VAL A 386 -11.91 7.21 -8.37
C VAL A 386 -11.02 7.63 -7.21
N GLY A 387 -11.62 7.90 -6.05
CA GLY A 387 -10.92 8.20 -4.81
C GLY A 387 -9.91 9.33 -4.93
N GLY A 388 -8.69 9.09 -4.48
CA GLY A 388 -7.58 10.07 -4.52
C GLY A 388 -6.80 10.11 -5.83
N ILE A 389 -7.07 9.24 -6.82
CA ILE A 389 -6.36 9.24 -8.11
C ILE A 389 -6.54 10.55 -8.88
N PRO A 390 -7.75 11.16 -8.96
CA PRO A 390 -7.93 12.46 -9.62
C PRO A 390 -7.18 13.64 -8.97
N ASN A 391 -6.72 13.50 -7.72
CA ASN A 391 -5.86 14.50 -7.10
C ASN A 391 -4.41 14.44 -7.60
N GLN A 392 -4.00 13.28 -8.14
CA GLN A 392 -2.65 13.01 -8.64
C GLN A 392 -2.57 13.16 -10.16
N ILE A 393 -3.65 12.85 -10.89
CA ILE A 393 -3.70 12.90 -12.34
C ILE A 393 -4.61 14.05 -12.78
N ILE A 394 -4.00 15.07 -13.38
CA ILE A 394 -4.71 16.09 -14.15
C ILE A 394 -4.87 15.53 -15.56
N HIS A 395 -6.11 15.19 -15.93
CA HIS A 395 -6.40 14.49 -17.19
C HIS A 395 -5.83 15.20 -18.41
N LYS A 396 -5.08 14.47 -19.25
CA LYS A 396 -4.36 14.95 -20.45
C LYS A 396 -3.18 15.91 -20.20
N LEU A 397 -2.85 16.19 -18.94
CA LEU A 397 -1.72 17.04 -18.58
C LEU A 397 -0.63 16.25 -17.86
N THR A 398 -0.98 15.49 -16.81
CA THR A 398 -0.03 14.69 -16.02
C THR A 398 -0.25 13.18 -16.16
N GLY A 399 -1.34 12.78 -16.83
CA GLY A 399 -1.72 11.40 -17.06
C GLY A 399 -3.13 11.31 -17.66
N MET A 400 -3.68 10.11 -17.74
CA MET A 400 -5.00 9.85 -18.30
C MET A 400 -5.94 9.28 -17.25
N LEU A 401 -7.15 9.83 -17.12
CA LEU A 401 -8.22 9.28 -16.28
C LEU A 401 -9.21 8.47 -17.12
N VAL A 402 -9.65 7.33 -16.59
CA VAL A 402 -10.58 6.41 -17.25
C VAL A 402 -11.69 5.96 -16.31
N HIS A 403 -12.84 5.58 -16.88
CA HIS A 403 -14.04 5.14 -16.15
C HIS A 403 -14.46 3.69 -16.49
N SER A 404 -13.86 3.09 -17.52
CA SER A 404 -14.24 1.76 -18.00
C SER A 404 -13.05 0.97 -18.53
N VAL A 405 -13.28 -0.33 -18.78
CA VAL A 405 -12.31 -1.23 -19.44
C VAL A 405 -11.99 -0.74 -20.85
N GLU A 406 -13.02 -0.35 -21.63
CA GLU A 406 -12.87 0.13 -23.01
C GLU A 406 -12.13 1.46 -23.06
N GLY A 407 -12.44 2.38 -22.11
CA GLY A 407 -11.71 3.63 -21.96
C GLY A 407 -10.22 3.39 -21.64
N CYS A 408 -9.92 2.43 -20.78
CA CYS A 408 -8.55 2.03 -20.47
C CYS A 408 -7.85 1.45 -21.71
N ALA A 409 -8.50 0.53 -22.42
CA ALA A 409 -7.98 -0.05 -23.67
C ALA A 409 -7.67 1.02 -24.73
N TYR A 410 -8.59 1.98 -24.89
CA TYR A 410 -8.38 3.10 -25.81
C TYR A 410 -7.17 3.92 -25.41
N GLN A 411 -6.99 4.25 -24.14
CA GLN A 411 -5.86 5.05 -23.68
C GLN A 411 -4.53 4.29 -23.78
N ILE A 412 -4.50 2.98 -23.51
CA ILE A 412 -3.32 2.15 -23.74
C ILE A 412 -2.90 2.25 -25.21
N ARG A 413 -3.83 1.98 -26.14
CA ARG A 413 -3.55 2.09 -27.58
C ARG A 413 -3.10 3.49 -27.96
N TYR A 414 -3.81 4.51 -27.49
CA TYR A 414 -3.52 5.91 -27.84
C TYR A 414 -2.10 6.31 -27.41
N LEU A 415 -1.72 6.03 -26.17
CA LEU A 415 -0.39 6.39 -25.67
C LEU A 415 0.74 5.59 -26.35
N LEU A 416 0.51 4.31 -26.67
CA LEU A 416 1.49 3.51 -27.42
C LEU A 416 1.69 3.98 -28.87
N THR A 417 0.66 4.56 -29.48
CA THR A 417 0.74 5.10 -30.86
C THR A 417 1.13 6.59 -30.91
N HIS A 418 1.20 7.27 -29.76
CA HIS A 418 1.58 8.68 -29.65
C HIS A 418 2.69 8.88 -28.60
N PRO A 419 3.91 8.38 -28.85
CA PRO A 419 4.99 8.34 -27.86
C PRO A 419 5.44 9.74 -27.40
N GLU A 420 5.39 10.75 -28.27
CA GLU A 420 5.73 12.13 -27.90
C GLU A 420 4.77 12.68 -26.84
N PHE A 421 3.46 12.49 -27.05
CA PHE A 421 2.44 12.91 -26.10
C PHE A 421 2.57 12.12 -24.78
N ALA A 422 2.80 10.81 -24.87
CA ALA A 422 3.05 9.97 -23.69
C ALA A 422 4.27 10.47 -22.89
N GLY A 423 5.36 10.83 -23.57
CA GLY A 423 6.56 11.41 -22.95
C GLY A 423 6.29 12.76 -22.27
N GLN A 424 5.47 13.61 -22.87
CA GLN A 424 5.05 14.88 -22.26
C GLN A 424 4.24 14.66 -20.98
N LEU A 425 3.28 13.72 -20.99
CA LEU A 425 2.52 13.35 -19.80
C LEU A 425 3.42 12.86 -18.66
N GLY A 426 4.39 11.99 -18.99
CA GLY A 426 5.36 11.50 -18.00
C GLY A 426 6.19 12.62 -17.39
N LYS A 427 6.71 13.53 -18.21
CA LYS A 427 7.48 14.70 -17.75
C LYS A 427 6.66 15.61 -16.84
N SER A 428 5.45 15.99 -17.28
CA SER A 428 4.54 16.85 -16.50
C SER A 428 4.10 16.15 -15.21
N GLY A 429 3.87 14.83 -15.26
CA GLY A 429 3.51 14.03 -14.09
C GLY A 429 4.62 14.01 -13.04
N ARG A 430 5.88 13.88 -13.46
CA ARG A 430 7.04 13.92 -12.55
C ARG A 430 7.16 15.27 -11.84
N GLU A 431 7.03 16.38 -12.57
CA GLU A 431 7.06 17.72 -11.99
C GLU A 431 5.90 17.94 -11.01
N HIS A 432 4.71 17.50 -11.40
CA HIS A 432 3.55 17.58 -10.51
C HIS A 432 3.75 16.83 -9.19
N VAL A 433 4.39 15.64 -9.23
CA VAL A 433 4.75 14.89 -8.03
C VAL A 433 5.83 15.61 -7.23
N ARG A 434 6.87 16.14 -7.89
CA ARG A 434 7.95 16.88 -7.24
C ARG A 434 7.42 18.04 -6.40
N GLU A 435 6.45 18.77 -6.92
CA GLU A 435 5.88 19.95 -6.27
C GLU A 435 4.88 19.61 -5.16
N ASN A 436 4.14 18.49 -5.28
CA ASN A 436 2.94 18.27 -4.47
C ASN A 436 2.97 17.03 -3.57
N PHE A 437 3.76 15.99 -3.92
CA PHE A 437 3.60 14.66 -3.33
C PHE A 437 4.90 14.03 -2.82
N LEU A 438 5.97 14.83 -2.62
CA LEU A 438 7.19 14.34 -1.97
C LEU A 438 7.12 14.47 -0.45
N MET A 439 7.94 13.69 0.25
CA MET A 439 8.02 13.70 1.71
C MET A 439 8.38 15.08 2.27
N THR A 440 9.22 15.85 1.59
CA THR A 440 9.57 17.23 1.96
C THR A 440 8.34 18.15 1.96
N THR A 441 7.46 18.03 0.97
CA THR A 441 6.17 18.73 0.94
C THR A 441 5.26 18.32 2.10
N ASN A 442 5.28 17.03 2.49
CA ASN A 442 4.54 16.56 3.67
C ASN A 442 5.09 17.19 4.95
N VAL A 443 6.42 17.20 5.13
CA VAL A 443 7.09 17.87 6.27
C VAL A 443 6.68 19.34 6.34
N ARG A 444 6.71 20.06 5.20
CA ARG A 444 6.25 21.46 5.13
C ARG A 444 4.83 21.63 5.65
N ARG A 445 3.89 20.79 5.20
CA ARG A 445 2.49 20.83 5.65
C ARG A 445 2.37 20.61 7.16
N TRP A 446 3.14 19.67 7.71
CA TRP A 446 3.17 19.45 9.16
C TRP A 446 3.73 20.66 9.91
N MET A 447 4.84 21.26 9.46
CA MET A 447 5.40 22.46 10.07
C MET A 447 4.39 23.61 10.10
N LEU A 448 3.69 23.86 8.99
CA LEU A 448 2.66 24.89 8.90
C LEU A 448 1.49 24.61 9.85
N LEU A 449 0.99 23.37 9.90
CA LEU A 449 -0.09 22.99 10.80
C LEU A 449 0.31 23.16 12.27
N LEU A 450 1.50 22.69 12.65
CA LEU A 450 1.99 22.84 14.02
C LEU A 450 2.08 24.32 14.44
N ARG A 451 2.52 25.20 13.55
CA ARG A 451 2.52 26.66 13.81
C ARG A 451 1.10 27.21 13.99
N ILE A 452 0.14 26.81 13.15
CA ILE A 452 -1.29 27.20 13.29
C ILE A 452 -1.84 26.77 14.65
N LEU A 453 -1.60 25.52 15.04
CA LEU A 453 -2.10 24.95 16.30
C LEU A 453 -1.50 25.68 17.53
N GLN A 454 -0.26 26.18 17.43
CA GLN A 454 0.37 26.95 18.49
C GLN A 454 -0.16 28.37 18.57
N ALA A 455 -0.32 29.07 17.43
CA ALA A 455 -0.84 30.43 17.39
C ALA A 455 -2.22 30.53 18.06
N ASN A 456 -3.05 29.50 17.90
CA ASN A 456 -4.37 29.42 18.50
C ASN A 456 -4.36 29.09 20.03
N ARG A 457 -3.19 28.98 20.68
CA ARG A 457 -3.07 28.89 22.15
C ARG A 457 -3.08 30.29 22.82
N GLY A 458 -2.85 31.37 22.06
CA GLY A 458 -2.74 32.73 22.58
C GLY A 458 -4.02 33.56 22.52
N ASN A 459 -5.10 32.98 21.99
CA ASN A 459 -6.44 33.57 21.99
C ASN A 459 -7.38 32.66 22.81
#